data_c5ee775e569c9574b7ae444e07b66d4a
#
_entry.id   c5ee775e569c9574b7ae444e07b66d4a
#
_cell.length_a   1.000
_cell.length_b   1.000
_cell.length_c   1.000
_cell.angle_alpha   90.00
_cell.angle_beta   90.00
_cell.angle_gamma   90.00
#
_symmetry.space_group_name_H-M   'P 1'
#
loop_
_entity.id
_entity.type
_entity.pdbx_description
1 polymer ?
#
loop_
_entity_poly.entity_id
_entity_poly.type
_entity_poly.pdbx_seq_one_letter_code
_entity_poly.pdbx_strand_id
1 'polypeptide(L)'
;MYPNTNFLKYFPEAVLPETREIADRSACLRIGAFIVIRKVIAEYHLDEIIGRLIGKEAGLFLDLAAYSIVTENNAGQYYPDYAYNHPLFTQGMKLYSDSKVSSFINSITRDQCIAFQNEWNNRHDHREKIYITYDSTNKNCQVGDLECVEIGHPKDDDGKPVLNYSIAYDHNNSEPLYYEEYPGSIVDVSQLQQMLEKAKGYGYRQVGFILDRGYFSKENIHFMDKNGYEFIIMMKGMKSLVRDLVLSVKGSFEEKREFSLRDYKVNGLTVEHQL
;
A
#
# COMPACT_ATOMS: atom_id res chain seq x y z
N MET A 1 17.69 -12.90 -21.63
CA MET A 1 18.75 -13.11 -20.61
C MET A 1 20.07 -13.00 -21.35
N TYR A 2 20.90 -12.02 -20.97
CA TYR A 2 22.23 -11.87 -21.58
C TYR A 2 23.22 -12.61 -20.68
N PRO A 3 24.09 -13.43 -21.23
CA PRO A 3 25.11 -14.10 -20.47
C PRO A 3 26.09 -13.07 -19.91
N ASN A 4 26.55 -13.28 -18.69
CA ASN A 4 27.57 -12.42 -18.10
C ASN A 4 28.93 -12.61 -18.83
N THR A 5 29.86 -11.69 -18.63
CA THR A 5 31.16 -11.70 -19.29
C THR A 5 31.98 -13.00 -19.08
N ASN A 6 31.68 -13.77 -18.04
CA ASN A 6 32.34 -15.03 -17.78
C ASN A 6 31.70 -16.23 -18.49
N PHE A 7 30.50 -16.09 -19.07
CA PHE A 7 29.79 -17.19 -19.68
C PHE A 7 30.61 -17.84 -20.80
N LEU A 8 31.12 -17.04 -21.73
CA LEU A 8 31.95 -17.54 -22.84
C LEU A 8 33.27 -18.15 -22.37
N LYS A 9 33.77 -17.80 -21.19
CA LYS A 9 34.96 -18.39 -20.62
C LYS A 9 34.75 -19.86 -20.21
N TYR A 10 33.54 -20.19 -19.78
CA TYR A 10 33.16 -21.56 -19.38
C TYR A 10 32.48 -22.36 -20.50
N PHE A 11 31.89 -21.67 -21.47
CA PHE A 11 31.18 -22.25 -22.60
C PHE A 11 31.63 -21.58 -23.91
N PRO A 12 32.90 -21.84 -24.36
CA PRO A 12 33.48 -21.14 -25.51
C PRO A 12 32.78 -21.48 -26.83
N GLU A 13 32.12 -22.62 -26.93
CA GLU A 13 31.39 -23.04 -28.13
C GLU A 13 29.91 -22.56 -28.13
N ALA A 14 29.48 -21.81 -27.11
CA ALA A 14 28.13 -21.37 -27.05
C ALA A 14 27.85 -20.28 -28.10
N VAL A 15 26.86 -20.54 -28.95
CA VAL A 15 26.35 -19.55 -29.88
C VAL A 15 25.46 -18.57 -29.06
N LEU A 16 25.96 -17.35 -28.87
CA LEU A 16 25.14 -16.31 -28.26
C LEU A 16 24.05 -15.90 -29.24
N PRO A 17 22.82 -15.66 -28.73
CA PRO A 17 21.79 -15.03 -29.55
C PRO A 17 22.35 -13.69 -30.05
N GLU A 18 22.12 -13.40 -31.33
CA GLU A 18 22.48 -12.12 -31.91
C GLU A 18 21.95 -11.00 -31.00
N THR A 19 22.84 -10.11 -30.59
CA THR A 19 22.43 -8.87 -29.93
C THR A 19 21.51 -8.14 -30.90
N ARG A 20 20.22 -8.19 -30.65
CA ARG A 20 19.29 -7.32 -31.38
C ARG A 20 19.82 -5.91 -31.16
N GLU A 21 20.28 -5.26 -32.21
CA GLU A 21 20.46 -3.82 -32.18
C GLU A 21 19.13 -3.22 -31.76
N ILE A 22 19.11 -2.61 -30.58
CA ILE A 22 17.93 -1.89 -30.07
C ILE A 22 17.89 -0.55 -30.79
N ALA A 23 18.02 -0.58 -32.11
CA ALA A 23 18.02 0.65 -32.92
C ALA A 23 16.63 1.23 -33.00
N ASP A 24 15.60 0.38 -33.09
CA ASP A 24 14.22 0.84 -33.22
C ASP A 24 13.31 0.09 -32.25
N ARG A 25 12.64 0.89 -31.41
CA ARG A 25 11.56 0.40 -30.57
C ARG A 25 10.47 -0.22 -31.44
N SER A 26 9.89 -1.32 -31.01
CA SER A 26 8.73 -1.91 -31.67
C SER A 26 7.67 -0.83 -31.91
N ALA A 27 7.16 -0.78 -33.14
CA ALA A 27 6.05 0.13 -33.49
C ALA A 27 4.74 -0.22 -32.77
N CYS A 28 4.67 -1.38 -32.10
CA CYS A 28 3.48 -1.86 -31.39
C CYS A 28 3.71 -1.82 -29.88
N LEU A 29 3.22 -0.74 -29.25
CA LEU A 29 3.26 -0.58 -27.79
C LEU A 29 1.92 -0.94 -27.14
N ARG A 30 1.97 -1.50 -25.94
CA ARG A 30 0.79 -1.79 -25.12
C ARG A 30 0.35 -0.53 -24.39
N ILE A 31 -0.65 0.18 -24.90
CA ILE A 31 -1.03 1.52 -24.41
C ILE A 31 -2.19 1.53 -23.42
N GLY A 32 -2.98 0.45 -23.30
CA GLY A 32 -4.23 0.47 -22.53
C GLY A 32 -4.07 0.92 -21.10
N ALA A 33 -3.24 0.22 -20.32
CA ALA A 33 -2.97 0.56 -18.93
C ALA A 33 -2.29 1.93 -18.79
N PHE A 34 -1.38 2.28 -19.71
CA PHE A 34 -0.71 3.57 -19.70
C PHE A 34 -1.68 4.75 -19.77
N ILE A 35 -2.73 4.66 -20.61
CA ILE A 35 -3.72 5.74 -20.72
C ILE A 35 -4.44 5.96 -19.40
N VAL A 36 -4.82 4.87 -18.71
CA VAL A 36 -5.51 4.94 -17.41
C VAL A 36 -4.58 5.53 -16.34
N ILE A 37 -3.37 5.00 -16.22
CA ILE A 37 -2.38 5.46 -15.24
C ILE A 37 -2.03 6.93 -15.49
N ARG A 38 -1.82 7.33 -16.75
CA ARG A 38 -1.55 8.74 -17.10
C ARG A 38 -2.69 9.66 -16.69
N LYS A 39 -3.95 9.21 -16.83
CA LYS A 39 -5.11 10.00 -16.39
C LYS A 39 -5.08 10.18 -14.87
N VAL A 40 -4.84 9.11 -14.10
CA VAL A 40 -4.74 9.19 -12.64
C VAL A 40 -3.60 10.11 -12.21
N ILE A 41 -2.41 9.96 -12.81
CA ILE A 41 -1.26 10.84 -12.52
C ILE A 41 -1.62 12.31 -12.74
N ALA A 42 -2.28 12.63 -13.86
CA ALA A 42 -2.68 14.01 -14.17
C ALA A 42 -3.78 14.53 -13.24
N GLU A 43 -4.76 13.70 -12.89
CA GLU A 43 -5.86 14.06 -11.98
C GLU A 43 -5.36 14.42 -10.58
N TYR A 44 -4.39 13.66 -10.09
CA TYR A 44 -3.79 13.88 -8.77
C TYR A 44 -2.50 14.71 -8.80
N HIS A 45 -2.09 15.24 -9.97
CA HIS A 45 -0.85 16.01 -10.17
C HIS A 45 0.41 15.31 -9.62
N LEU A 46 0.45 13.99 -9.72
CA LEU A 46 1.56 13.20 -9.17
C LEU A 46 2.88 13.49 -9.88
N ASP A 47 2.84 13.79 -11.17
CA ASP A 47 4.00 14.20 -11.97
C ASP A 47 4.66 15.48 -11.44
N GLU A 48 3.87 16.45 -10.97
CA GLU A 48 4.38 17.69 -10.37
C GLU A 48 5.03 17.41 -9.01
N ILE A 49 4.38 16.63 -8.14
CA ILE A 49 4.90 16.27 -6.81
C ILE A 49 6.20 15.49 -6.98
N ILE A 50 6.17 14.41 -7.77
CA ILE A 50 7.34 13.57 -8.01
C ILE A 50 8.43 14.35 -8.74
N GLY A 51 8.07 15.23 -9.67
CA GLY A 51 9.02 16.11 -10.35
C GLY A 51 9.81 17.03 -9.41
N ARG A 52 9.16 17.59 -8.39
CA ARG A 52 9.82 18.40 -7.37
C ARG A 52 10.73 17.58 -6.46
N LEU A 53 10.30 16.38 -6.05
CA LEU A 53 11.00 15.55 -5.07
C LEU A 53 12.14 14.74 -5.68
N ILE A 54 11.96 14.20 -6.87
CA ILE A 54 12.89 13.28 -7.53
C ILE A 54 13.71 14.02 -8.62
N GLY A 55 13.16 15.08 -9.19
CA GLY A 55 13.85 15.87 -10.24
C GLY A 55 13.91 15.13 -11.58
N LYS A 56 15.11 15.08 -12.19
CA LYS A 56 15.29 14.57 -13.55
C LYS A 56 14.87 13.11 -13.78
N GLU A 57 14.83 12.31 -12.72
CA GLU A 57 14.48 10.89 -12.78
C GLU A 57 13.01 10.63 -12.38
N ALA A 58 12.19 11.69 -12.26
CA ALA A 58 10.77 11.56 -11.95
C ALA A 58 10.01 10.67 -12.96
N GLY A 59 10.34 10.77 -14.25
CA GLY A 59 9.77 9.89 -15.27
C GLY A 59 10.09 8.41 -15.01
N LEU A 60 11.31 8.09 -14.60
CA LEU A 60 11.69 6.71 -14.25
C LEU A 60 10.92 6.22 -13.01
N PHE A 61 10.71 7.09 -12.01
CA PHE A 61 9.88 6.73 -10.85
C PHE A 61 8.46 6.35 -11.27
N LEU A 62 7.83 7.18 -12.10
CA LEU A 62 6.47 6.93 -12.60
C LEU A 62 6.40 5.67 -13.49
N ASP A 63 7.44 5.42 -14.28
CA ASP A 63 7.54 4.20 -15.09
C ASP A 63 7.64 2.94 -14.22
N LEU A 64 8.41 2.99 -13.12
CA LEU A 64 8.52 1.88 -12.19
C LEU A 64 7.22 1.65 -11.41
N ALA A 65 6.51 2.72 -11.04
CA ALA A 65 5.19 2.60 -10.44
C ALA A 65 4.18 1.96 -11.42
N ALA A 66 4.17 2.40 -12.68
CA ALA A 66 3.35 1.81 -13.72
C ALA A 66 3.70 0.34 -13.98
N TYR A 67 5.00 0.02 -14.03
CA TYR A 67 5.49 -1.35 -14.15
C TYR A 67 4.95 -2.24 -13.03
N SER A 68 5.08 -1.81 -11.78
CA SER A 68 4.60 -2.58 -10.63
C SER A 68 3.09 -2.81 -10.67
N ILE A 69 2.31 -1.80 -11.06
CA ILE A 69 0.85 -1.91 -11.15
C ILE A 69 0.43 -2.86 -12.27
N VAL A 70 1.06 -2.75 -13.46
CA VAL A 70 0.63 -3.49 -14.66
C VAL A 70 1.08 -4.95 -14.61
N THR A 71 2.22 -5.23 -14.00
CA THR A 71 2.80 -6.58 -14.01
C THR A 71 2.65 -7.32 -12.67
N GLU A 72 2.14 -6.64 -11.64
CA GLU A 72 2.11 -7.13 -10.25
C GLU A 72 3.49 -7.60 -9.76
N ASN A 73 4.55 -7.00 -10.34
CA ASN A 73 5.93 -7.36 -10.07
C ASN A 73 6.75 -6.10 -9.73
N ASN A 74 7.64 -6.20 -8.77
CA ASN A 74 8.52 -5.11 -8.35
C ASN A 74 10.02 -5.43 -8.57
N ALA A 75 10.36 -6.57 -9.15
CA ALA A 75 11.75 -6.95 -9.40
C ALA A 75 12.34 -6.14 -10.56
N GLY A 76 13.25 -5.23 -10.25
CA GLY A 76 13.86 -4.29 -11.21
C GLY A 76 14.50 -4.95 -12.45
N GLN A 77 14.91 -6.21 -12.32
CA GLN A 77 15.51 -6.97 -13.43
C GLN A 77 14.56 -7.20 -14.62
N TYR A 78 13.24 -7.18 -14.41
CA TYR A 78 12.24 -7.36 -15.46
C TYR A 78 11.69 -6.04 -16.02
N TYR A 79 12.05 -4.92 -15.41
CA TYR A 79 11.64 -3.61 -15.89
C TYR A 79 12.05 -3.33 -17.35
N PRO A 80 13.27 -3.68 -17.82
CA PRO A 80 13.65 -3.43 -19.22
C PRO A 80 12.71 -4.07 -20.24
N ASP A 81 12.22 -5.28 -19.96
CA ASP A 81 11.27 -5.98 -20.85
C ASP A 81 9.91 -5.27 -20.89
N TYR A 82 9.45 -4.80 -19.73
CA TYR A 82 8.25 -3.97 -19.66
C TYR A 82 8.44 -2.67 -20.43
N ALA A 83 9.52 -1.96 -20.16
CA ALA A 83 9.82 -0.66 -20.74
C ALA A 83 9.96 -0.70 -22.27
N TYR A 84 10.42 -1.82 -22.82
CA TYR A 84 10.51 -2.03 -24.26
C TYR A 84 9.15 -2.10 -24.93
N ASN A 85 8.13 -2.64 -24.26
CA ASN A 85 6.81 -2.93 -24.81
C ASN A 85 5.71 -1.90 -24.45
N HIS A 86 6.02 -0.89 -23.63
CA HIS A 86 5.05 0.08 -23.14
C HIS A 86 5.52 1.53 -23.36
N PRO A 87 4.60 2.49 -23.51
CA PRO A 87 4.93 3.90 -23.43
C PRO A 87 5.52 4.22 -22.04
N LEU A 88 6.39 5.20 -21.97
CA LEU A 88 7.07 5.61 -20.74
C LEU A 88 6.82 7.09 -20.43
N PHE A 89 6.84 7.43 -19.16
CA PHE A 89 6.84 8.80 -18.66
C PHE A 89 8.24 9.43 -18.74
N THR A 90 9.27 8.59 -18.75
CA THR A 90 10.66 9.04 -18.98
C THR A 90 10.78 9.79 -20.30
N GLN A 91 11.41 10.97 -20.25
CA GLN A 91 11.59 11.82 -21.41
C GLN A 91 12.30 11.07 -22.55
N GLY A 92 11.76 11.23 -23.77
CA GLY A 92 12.25 10.51 -24.95
C GLY A 92 12.05 8.99 -24.86
N MET A 93 11.22 8.52 -23.92
CA MET A 93 10.99 7.09 -23.67
C MET A 93 12.31 6.29 -23.55
N LYS A 94 13.30 6.86 -22.86
CA LYS A 94 14.61 6.24 -22.69
C LYS A 94 14.49 4.96 -21.89
N LEU A 95 15.08 3.90 -22.40
CA LEU A 95 15.18 2.61 -21.72
C LEU A 95 16.35 2.61 -20.73
N TYR A 96 16.09 2.15 -19.53
CA TYR A 96 17.10 1.98 -18.50
C TYR A 96 17.35 0.49 -18.22
N SER A 97 18.60 0.15 -17.91
CA SER A 97 18.97 -1.20 -17.48
C SER A 97 18.50 -1.46 -16.04
N ASP A 98 18.44 -2.73 -15.67
CA ASP A 98 18.21 -3.20 -14.31
C ASP A 98 19.20 -2.60 -13.29
N SER A 99 20.46 -2.50 -13.65
CA SER A 99 21.50 -1.87 -12.81
C SER A 99 21.21 -0.39 -12.56
N LYS A 100 20.73 0.35 -13.57
CA LYS A 100 20.34 1.75 -13.40
C LYS A 100 19.09 1.86 -12.53
N VAL A 101 18.12 0.98 -12.72
CA VAL A 101 16.92 0.90 -11.87
C VAL A 101 17.30 0.66 -10.42
N SER A 102 18.15 -0.31 -10.14
CA SER A 102 18.64 -0.61 -8.81
C SER A 102 19.34 0.59 -8.16
N SER A 103 20.27 1.24 -8.91
CA SER A 103 20.97 2.43 -8.43
C SER A 103 20.02 3.60 -8.16
N PHE A 104 18.98 3.76 -8.98
CA PHE A 104 17.96 4.79 -8.80
C PHE A 104 17.13 4.55 -7.54
N ILE A 105 16.62 3.32 -7.34
CA ILE A 105 15.83 2.98 -6.14
C ILE A 105 16.66 3.23 -4.88
N ASN A 106 17.93 2.83 -4.87
CA ASN A 106 18.83 3.06 -3.75
C ASN A 106 19.16 4.55 -3.51
N SER A 107 18.92 5.43 -4.47
CA SER A 107 19.11 6.88 -4.31
C SER A 107 17.92 7.61 -3.69
N ILE A 108 16.77 6.95 -3.60
CA ILE A 108 15.57 7.54 -2.97
C ILE A 108 15.76 7.55 -1.46
N THR A 109 15.62 8.73 -0.87
CA THR A 109 15.83 8.94 0.55
C THR A 109 14.54 8.89 1.35
N ARG A 110 14.65 8.57 2.64
CA ARG A 110 13.52 8.63 3.58
C ARG A 110 12.90 10.03 3.64
N ASP A 111 13.71 11.07 3.55
CA ASP A 111 13.22 12.46 3.55
C ASP A 111 12.34 12.76 2.34
N GLN A 112 12.67 12.21 1.17
CA GLN A 112 11.82 12.33 -0.03
C GLN A 112 10.47 11.61 0.16
N CYS A 113 10.47 10.43 0.81
CA CYS A 113 9.23 9.72 1.13
C CYS A 113 8.36 10.50 2.12
N ILE A 114 8.96 11.10 3.15
CA ILE A 114 8.26 11.95 4.12
C ILE A 114 7.72 13.22 3.43
N ALA A 115 8.52 13.85 2.60
CA ALA A 115 8.12 15.04 1.85
C ALA A 115 6.95 14.74 0.90
N PHE A 116 6.96 13.58 0.24
CA PHE A 116 5.84 13.12 -0.59
C PHE A 116 4.55 13.01 0.23
N GLN A 117 4.58 12.32 1.37
CA GLN A 117 3.41 12.16 2.22
C GLN A 117 2.90 13.52 2.74
N ASN A 118 3.79 14.43 3.11
CA ASN A 118 3.43 15.79 3.53
C ASN A 118 2.76 16.58 2.40
N GLU A 119 3.35 16.60 1.20
CA GLU A 119 2.77 17.29 0.04
C GLU A 119 1.42 16.68 -0.36
N TRP A 120 1.30 15.35 -0.30
CA TRP A 120 0.07 14.64 -0.58
C TRP A 120 -1.04 15.04 0.40
N ASN A 121 -0.77 14.98 1.71
CA ASN A 121 -1.77 15.28 2.74
C ASN A 121 -2.13 16.79 2.79
N ASN A 122 -1.21 17.69 2.45
CA ASN A 122 -1.49 19.12 2.41
C ASN A 122 -2.51 19.53 1.33
N ARG A 123 -2.88 18.64 0.43
CA ARG A 123 -3.89 18.87 -0.63
C ARG A 123 -5.32 18.63 -0.15
N HIS A 124 -5.50 17.91 0.95
CA HIS A 124 -6.81 17.57 1.48
C HIS A 124 -7.39 18.68 2.37
N ASP A 125 -8.72 18.82 2.40
CA ASP A 125 -9.38 19.71 3.38
C ASP A 125 -9.47 19.01 4.73
N HIS A 126 -8.62 19.41 5.66
CA HIS A 126 -8.53 18.83 7.00
C HIS A 126 -9.66 19.27 7.95
N ARG A 127 -10.61 20.08 7.49
CA ARG A 127 -11.76 20.57 8.28
C ARG A 127 -12.94 19.62 8.21
N GLU A 128 -13.07 18.90 7.13
CA GLU A 128 -14.14 17.92 6.95
C GLU A 128 -13.93 16.69 7.81
N LYS A 129 -15.04 16.07 8.23
CA LYS A 129 -14.97 14.79 8.92
C LYS A 129 -14.73 13.68 7.92
N ILE A 130 -13.66 12.92 8.15
CA ILE A 130 -13.31 11.75 7.36
C ILE A 130 -13.35 10.48 8.19
N TYR A 131 -13.60 9.35 7.55
CA TYR A 131 -13.44 8.03 8.15
C TYR A 131 -12.21 7.35 7.54
N ILE A 132 -11.22 7.10 8.37
CA ILE A 132 -9.99 6.43 7.96
C ILE A 132 -10.16 4.91 8.13
N THR A 133 -10.07 4.20 7.03
CA THR A 133 -9.87 2.75 7.03
C THR A 133 -8.38 2.49 7.16
N TYR A 134 -7.99 1.68 8.12
CA TYR A 134 -6.61 1.32 8.33
C TYR A 134 -6.43 -0.19 8.19
N ASP A 135 -5.51 -0.59 7.34
CA ASP A 135 -5.18 -1.99 7.10
C ASP A 135 -3.67 -2.20 7.02
N SER A 136 -3.24 -3.36 7.48
CA SER A 136 -1.84 -3.77 7.49
C SER A 136 -1.63 -5.04 6.71
N THR A 137 -0.46 -5.14 6.13
CA THR A 137 0.00 -6.36 5.49
C THR A 137 1.51 -6.51 5.70
N ASN A 138 2.05 -7.66 5.34
CA ASN A 138 3.48 -7.87 5.37
C ASN A 138 3.97 -8.58 4.12
N LYS A 139 5.26 -8.46 3.88
CA LYS A 139 5.95 -9.18 2.81
C LYS A 139 7.18 -9.86 3.35
N ASN A 140 7.39 -11.10 2.94
CA ASN A 140 8.63 -11.80 3.17
C ASN A 140 9.78 -11.08 2.47
N CYS A 141 10.84 -10.83 3.20
CA CYS A 141 12.03 -10.17 2.71
C CYS A 141 13.27 -10.98 3.12
N GLN A 142 14.09 -11.34 2.15
CA GLN A 142 15.32 -12.13 2.40
C GLN A 142 16.57 -11.24 2.46
N VAL A 143 16.41 -9.93 2.48
CA VAL A 143 17.53 -8.99 2.56
C VAL A 143 17.92 -8.82 4.01
N GLY A 144 19.15 -9.25 4.37
CA GLY A 144 19.61 -9.32 5.76
C GLY A 144 19.95 -7.98 6.44
N ASP A 145 20.02 -6.87 5.69
CA ASP A 145 20.58 -5.61 6.18
C ASP A 145 19.55 -4.47 6.30
N LEU A 146 18.26 -4.77 6.21
CA LEU A 146 17.21 -3.77 6.42
C LEU A 146 16.71 -3.79 7.86
N GLU A 147 16.78 -2.64 8.54
CA GLU A 147 16.42 -2.48 9.96
C GLU A 147 14.99 -2.93 10.31
N CYS A 148 14.05 -2.83 9.36
CA CYS A 148 12.65 -3.21 9.57
C CYS A 148 12.34 -4.68 9.21
N VAL A 149 13.32 -5.44 8.71
CA VAL A 149 13.14 -6.84 8.33
C VAL A 149 13.47 -7.75 9.51
N GLU A 150 12.45 -8.31 10.11
CA GLU A 150 12.57 -9.12 11.32
C GLU A 150 11.73 -10.39 11.24
N ILE A 151 12.03 -11.35 12.09
CA ILE A 151 11.16 -12.53 12.28
C ILE A 151 9.86 -12.06 12.95
N GLY A 152 8.74 -12.32 12.27
CA GLY A 152 7.42 -11.93 12.73
C GLY A 152 6.36 -12.98 12.38
N HIS A 153 5.15 -12.51 12.06
CA HIS A 153 4.04 -13.36 11.68
C HIS A 153 3.75 -13.21 10.17
N PRO A 154 4.46 -13.94 9.29
CA PRO A 154 4.26 -13.84 7.85
C PRO A 154 2.85 -14.29 7.45
N LYS A 155 2.29 -13.63 6.42
CA LYS A 155 1.03 -14.06 5.79
C LYS A 155 1.25 -15.17 4.76
N ASP A 156 2.42 -15.19 4.11
CA ASP A 156 2.70 -16.09 2.98
C ASP A 156 3.63 -17.25 3.34
N ASP A 157 4.77 -16.99 3.96
CA ASP A 157 5.86 -17.97 4.12
C ASP A 157 6.34 -18.02 5.57
N ASP A 158 5.95 -19.06 6.31
CA ASP A 158 6.35 -19.25 7.69
C ASP A 158 7.86 -19.41 7.85
N GLY A 159 8.42 -18.74 8.87
CA GLY A 159 9.84 -18.86 9.23
C GLY A 159 10.76 -17.94 8.43
N LYS A 160 10.26 -17.11 7.54
CA LYS A 160 11.05 -16.07 6.87
C LYS A 160 10.86 -14.71 7.52
N PRO A 161 11.90 -13.85 7.51
CA PRO A 161 11.77 -12.48 7.96
C PRO A 161 10.74 -11.71 7.14
N VAL A 162 10.05 -10.78 7.77
CA VAL A 162 9.02 -9.95 7.14
C VAL A 162 9.25 -8.48 7.42
N LEU A 163 8.80 -7.66 6.51
CA LEU A 163 8.57 -6.24 6.67
C LEU A 163 7.07 -6.01 6.74
N ASN A 164 6.61 -5.35 7.79
CA ASN A 164 5.22 -4.91 7.90
C ASN A 164 5.05 -3.55 7.25
N TYR A 165 3.92 -3.35 6.60
CA TYR A 165 3.49 -2.03 6.17
C TYR A 165 1.97 -1.89 6.29
N SER A 166 1.54 -0.68 6.49
CA SER A 166 0.13 -0.34 6.65
C SER A 166 -0.22 0.89 5.84
N ILE A 167 -1.46 0.97 5.46
CA ILE A 167 -2.00 2.10 4.73
C ILE A 167 -3.23 2.67 5.44
N ALA A 168 -3.27 3.98 5.56
CA ALA A 168 -4.45 4.72 5.96
C ALA A 168 -5.15 5.23 4.71
N TYR A 169 -6.45 4.99 4.62
CA TYR A 169 -7.25 5.27 3.45
C TYR A 169 -8.50 6.06 3.85
N ASP A 170 -8.75 7.18 3.19
CA ASP A 170 -9.97 7.94 3.36
C ASP A 170 -11.13 7.19 2.72
N HIS A 171 -12.04 6.68 3.56
CA HIS A 171 -13.21 5.95 3.10
C HIS A 171 -14.20 6.84 2.34
N ASN A 172 -14.31 8.10 2.73
CA ASN A 172 -15.29 9.02 2.16
C ASN A 172 -14.92 9.44 0.73
N ASN A 173 -13.64 9.76 0.52
CA ASN A 173 -13.12 10.25 -0.75
C ASN A 173 -12.49 9.16 -1.61
N SER A 174 -12.36 7.95 -1.08
CA SER A 174 -11.73 6.81 -1.77
C SER A 174 -10.27 7.07 -2.17
N GLU A 175 -9.50 7.67 -1.25
CA GLU A 175 -8.10 8.05 -1.49
C GLU A 175 -7.15 7.55 -0.39
N PRO A 176 -5.93 7.10 -0.74
CA PRO A 176 -4.92 6.80 0.25
C PRO A 176 -4.42 8.09 0.91
N LEU A 177 -4.24 8.09 2.22
CA LEU A 177 -3.76 9.26 2.96
C LEU A 177 -2.26 9.17 3.23
N TYR A 178 -1.83 8.11 3.88
CA TYR A 178 -0.44 7.87 4.22
C TYR A 178 -0.19 6.38 4.42
N TYR A 179 1.06 6.00 4.36
CA TYR A 179 1.50 4.65 4.67
C TYR A 179 2.59 4.68 5.76
N GLU A 180 2.85 3.54 6.35
CA GLU A 180 3.92 3.35 7.30
C GLU A 180 4.54 1.97 7.18
N GLU A 181 5.86 1.93 7.28
CA GLU A 181 6.66 0.72 7.36
C GLU A 181 7.09 0.54 8.80
N TYR A 182 7.01 -0.69 9.31
CA TYR A 182 7.42 -1.00 10.68
C TYR A 182 7.97 -2.42 10.77
N PRO A 183 8.78 -2.69 11.82
CA PRO A 183 9.44 -3.98 12.00
C PRO A 183 8.48 -5.16 11.99
N GLY A 184 8.92 -6.25 11.36
CA GLY A 184 8.15 -7.47 11.24
C GLY A 184 7.72 -8.10 12.56
N SER A 185 8.48 -7.86 13.63
CA SER A 185 8.17 -8.32 15.00
C SER A 185 7.04 -7.56 15.69
N ILE A 186 6.71 -6.35 15.22
CA ILE A 186 5.64 -5.54 15.80
C ILE A 186 4.29 -6.05 15.33
N VAL A 187 3.39 -6.30 16.27
CA VAL A 187 2.01 -6.70 15.97
C VAL A 187 1.14 -5.48 15.65
N ASP A 188 0.21 -5.65 14.72
CA ASP A 188 -0.68 -4.58 14.21
C ASP A 188 -1.43 -3.82 15.32
N VAL A 189 -1.85 -4.53 16.39
CA VAL A 189 -2.52 -3.94 17.55
C VAL A 189 -1.71 -2.82 18.20
N SER A 190 -0.39 -3.02 18.33
CA SER A 190 0.51 -2.04 18.96
C SER A 190 0.79 -0.85 18.05
N GLN A 191 0.73 -1.05 16.73
CA GLN A 191 1.01 -0.02 15.73
C GLN A 191 -0.14 0.99 15.60
N LEU A 192 -1.38 0.62 15.95
CA LEU A 192 -2.55 1.48 15.77
C LEU A 192 -2.39 2.86 16.41
N GLN A 193 -1.90 2.94 17.64
CA GLN A 193 -1.77 4.22 18.34
C GLN A 193 -0.83 5.20 17.63
N GLN A 194 0.27 4.71 17.06
CA GLN A 194 1.19 5.55 16.26
C GLN A 194 0.51 6.07 15.00
N MET A 195 -0.29 5.24 14.33
CA MET A 195 -1.04 5.65 13.15
C MET A 195 -2.08 6.72 13.46
N LEU A 196 -2.77 6.63 14.59
CA LEU A 196 -3.72 7.65 15.04
C LEU A 196 -3.02 9.00 15.32
N GLU A 197 -1.86 8.98 15.96
CA GLU A 197 -1.06 10.19 16.19
C GLU A 197 -0.53 10.79 14.88
N LYS A 198 -0.19 9.94 13.90
CA LYS A 198 0.24 10.39 12.57
C LYS A 198 -0.88 11.13 11.83
N ALA A 199 -2.13 10.66 11.92
CA ALA A 199 -3.27 11.38 11.35
C ALA A 199 -3.39 12.81 11.92
N LYS A 200 -3.23 12.96 13.23
CA LYS A 200 -3.19 14.30 13.88
C LYS A 200 -2.01 15.13 13.36
N GLY A 201 -0.85 14.51 13.20
CA GLY A 201 0.35 15.17 12.68
C GLY A 201 0.15 15.78 11.30
N TYR A 202 -0.64 15.14 10.44
CA TYR A 202 -1.05 15.67 9.14
C TYR A 202 -2.14 16.74 9.21
N GLY A 203 -2.69 17.03 10.39
CA GLY A 203 -3.66 18.10 10.60
C GLY A 203 -5.12 17.67 10.52
N TYR A 204 -5.43 16.40 10.38
CA TYR A 204 -6.79 15.89 10.41
C TYR A 204 -7.39 16.06 11.81
N ARG A 205 -8.50 16.80 11.90
CA ARG A 205 -9.10 17.21 13.20
C ARG A 205 -10.34 16.40 13.56
N GLN A 206 -11.12 16.04 12.57
CA GLN A 206 -12.38 15.31 12.74
C GLN A 206 -12.27 13.95 12.06
N VAL A 207 -11.78 12.97 12.81
CA VAL A 207 -11.47 11.64 12.28
C VAL A 207 -12.30 10.59 12.99
N GLY A 208 -12.98 9.74 12.20
CA GLY A 208 -13.48 8.45 12.63
C GLY A 208 -12.60 7.33 12.07
N PHE A 209 -12.60 6.17 12.70
CA PHE A 209 -11.81 5.02 12.25
C PHE A 209 -12.69 3.82 11.94
N ILE A 210 -12.38 3.12 10.87
CA ILE A 210 -12.99 1.83 10.50
C ILE A 210 -11.87 0.79 10.53
N LEU A 211 -11.93 -0.13 11.49
CA LEU A 211 -10.84 -1.04 11.81
C LEU A 211 -11.27 -2.50 11.74
N ASP A 212 -10.38 -3.35 11.27
CA ASP A 212 -10.58 -4.80 11.33
C ASP A 212 -10.41 -5.31 12.78
N ARG A 213 -10.93 -6.51 13.02
CA ARG A 213 -10.84 -7.23 14.31
C ARG A 213 -9.40 -7.45 14.79
N GLY A 214 -8.42 -7.39 13.90
CA GLY A 214 -7.00 -7.49 14.22
C GLY A 214 -6.53 -6.42 15.20
N TYR A 215 -7.15 -5.25 15.13
CA TYR A 215 -6.83 -4.09 15.98
C TYR A 215 -7.61 -4.04 17.30
N PHE A 216 -8.53 -5.00 17.52
CA PHE A 216 -9.35 -5.00 18.73
C PHE A 216 -8.54 -5.39 19.96
N SER A 217 -8.34 -4.45 20.86
CA SER A 217 -7.87 -4.67 22.24
C SER A 217 -8.55 -3.66 23.16
N LYS A 218 -8.59 -3.96 24.46
CA LYS A 218 -9.15 -3.03 25.45
C LYS A 218 -8.34 -1.73 25.51
N GLU A 219 -7.03 -1.83 25.36
CA GLU A 219 -6.10 -0.71 25.34
C GLU A 219 -6.39 0.22 24.15
N ASN A 220 -6.59 -0.33 22.96
CA ASN A 220 -6.91 0.46 21.76
C ASN A 220 -8.29 1.11 21.87
N ILE A 221 -9.30 0.39 22.35
CA ILE A 221 -10.64 0.95 22.61
C ILE A 221 -10.54 2.12 23.59
N HIS A 222 -9.87 1.90 24.73
CA HIS A 222 -9.68 2.95 25.73
C HIS A 222 -8.88 4.15 25.19
N PHE A 223 -7.87 3.89 24.38
CA PHE A 223 -7.09 4.96 23.75
C PHE A 223 -7.95 5.81 22.80
N MET A 224 -8.76 5.19 21.96
CA MET A 224 -9.65 5.89 21.04
C MET A 224 -10.71 6.68 21.78
N ASP A 225 -11.36 6.09 22.78
CA ASP A 225 -12.37 6.73 23.61
C ASP A 225 -11.79 7.93 24.38
N LYS A 226 -10.67 7.76 25.06
CA LYS A 226 -9.98 8.85 25.79
C LYS A 226 -9.61 10.04 24.90
N ASN A 227 -9.30 9.78 23.63
CA ASN A 227 -8.95 10.83 22.67
C ASN A 227 -10.15 11.37 21.90
N GLY A 228 -11.36 10.89 22.18
CA GLY A 228 -12.60 11.35 21.56
C GLY A 228 -12.72 10.95 20.08
N TYR A 229 -12.08 9.87 19.66
CA TYR A 229 -12.23 9.35 18.32
C TYR A 229 -13.52 8.55 18.18
N GLU A 230 -14.26 8.79 17.12
CA GLU A 230 -15.30 7.85 16.70
C GLU A 230 -14.67 6.65 16.01
N PHE A 231 -15.19 5.46 16.25
CA PHE A 231 -14.65 4.26 15.60
C PHE A 231 -15.70 3.17 15.38
N ILE A 232 -15.47 2.39 14.35
CA ILE A 232 -16.16 1.14 14.05
C ILE A 232 -15.09 0.04 14.03
N ILE A 233 -15.23 -0.95 14.89
CA ILE A 233 -14.29 -2.07 14.98
C ILE A 233 -15.03 -3.39 15.21
N MET A 234 -14.58 -4.45 14.54
CA MET A 234 -15.11 -5.79 14.77
C MET A 234 -14.58 -6.35 16.08
N MET A 235 -15.49 -6.81 16.93
CA MET A 235 -15.14 -7.40 18.23
C MET A 235 -14.43 -8.74 18.06
N LYS A 236 -13.38 -8.97 18.88
CA LYS A 236 -12.63 -10.23 18.95
C LYS A 236 -12.57 -10.71 20.40
N GLY A 237 -12.76 -12.02 20.60
CA GLY A 237 -12.49 -12.66 21.90
C GLY A 237 -13.59 -12.52 22.96
N MET A 238 -14.60 -11.68 22.78
CA MET A 238 -15.67 -11.43 23.76
C MET A 238 -16.92 -12.32 23.53
N LYS A 239 -16.72 -13.62 23.38
CA LYS A 239 -17.77 -14.59 23.02
C LYS A 239 -18.96 -14.59 24.00
N SER A 240 -18.72 -14.44 25.29
CA SER A 240 -19.80 -14.39 26.30
C SER A 240 -20.65 -13.15 26.13
N LEU A 241 -20.03 -11.97 26.04
CA LEU A 241 -20.74 -10.72 25.83
C LEU A 241 -21.58 -10.73 24.54
N VAL A 242 -20.98 -11.14 23.41
CA VAL A 242 -21.69 -11.23 22.13
C VAL A 242 -22.87 -12.19 22.24
N ARG A 243 -22.68 -13.37 22.86
CA ARG A 243 -23.76 -14.32 23.08
C ARG A 243 -24.90 -13.72 23.93
N ASP A 244 -24.56 -13.05 25.02
CA ASP A 244 -25.54 -12.49 25.93
C ASP A 244 -26.33 -11.34 25.29
N LEU A 245 -25.64 -10.47 24.50
CA LEU A 245 -26.29 -9.44 23.68
C LEU A 245 -27.22 -10.04 22.62
N VAL A 246 -26.78 -11.07 21.90
CA VAL A 246 -27.63 -11.74 20.89
C VAL A 246 -28.84 -12.39 21.55
N LEU A 247 -28.66 -13.07 22.70
CA LEU A 247 -29.75 -13.70 23.41
C LEU A 247 -30.77 -12.69 23.95
N SER A 248 -30.32 -11.51 24.40
CA SER A 248 -31.22 -10.46 24.93
C SER A 248 -32.16 -9.87 23.87
N VAL A 249 -31.80 -9.93 22.59
CA VAL A 249 -32.60 -9.39 21.48
C VAL A 249 -33.11 -10.45 20.51
N LYS A 250 -32.87 -11.73 20.80
CA LYS A 250 -33.31 -12.85 19.97
C LYS A 250 -34.82 -12.86 19.77
N GLY A 251 -35.28 -13.06 18.53
CA GLY A 251 -36.68 -13.02 18.15
C GLY A 251 -37.24 -11.61 17.89
N SER A 252 -36.41 -10.56 18.08
CA SER A 252 -36.86 -9.17 17.88
C SER A 252 -36.57 -8.61 16.49
N PHE A 253 -35.58 -9.13 15.79
CA PHE A 253 -35.05 -8.54 14.54
C PHE A 253 -34.86 -9.53 13.38
N GLU A 254 -34.72 -10.83 13.64
CA GLU A 254 -34.31 -11.83 12.66
C GLU A 254 -35.24 -11.96 11.45
N GLU A 255 -36.56 -11.75 11.67
CA GLU A 255 -37.58 -11.91 10.63
C GLU A 255 -38.21 -10.58 10.20
N LYS A 256 -37.74 -9.45 10.74
CA LYS A 256 -38.35 -8.16 10.45
C LYS A 256 -37.63 -7.45 9.30
N ARG A 257 -38.41 -7.03 8.29
CA ARG A 257 -37.93 -6.37 7.10
C ARG A 257 -37.16 -5.07 7.39
N GLU A 258 -37.49 -4.36 8.45
CA GLU A 258 -36.86 -3.11 8.87
C GLU A 258 -35.42 -3.27 9.30
N PHE A 259 -35.02 -4.45 9.78
CA PHE A 259 -33.65 -4.78 10.19
C PHE A 259 -32.84 -5.52 9.11
N SER A 260 -33.41 -5.67 7.91
CA SER A 260 -32.74 -6.38 6.82
C SER A 260 -31.76 -5.50 6.08
N LEU A 261 -30.49 -5.88 6.12
CA LEU A 261 -29.40 -5.33 5.30
C LEU A 261 -29.33 -6.13 4.01
N ARG A 262 -30.12 -5.71 3.00
CA ARG A 262 -30.39 -6.50 1.78
C ARG A 262 -29.14 -6.82 0.99
N ASP A 263 -28.21 -5.87 0.90
CA ASP A 263 -26.99 -6.02 0.12
C ASP A 263 -26.08 -7.12 0.69
N TYR A 264 -26.17 -7.33 2.01
CA TYR A 264 -25.40 -8.35 2.72
C TYR A 264 -26.20 -9.60 3.06
N LYS A 265 -27.51 -9.62 2.75
CA LYS A 265 -28.44 -10.73 3.07
C LYS A 265 -28.42 -11.15 4.55
N VAL A 266 -28.29 -10.17 5.44
CA VAL A 266 -28.30 -10.36 6.89
C VAL A 266 -29.31 -9.42 7.55
N ASN A 267 -29.70 -9.72 8.78
CA ASN A 267 -30.44 -8.80 9.63
C ASN A 267 -29.52 -8.29 10.74
N GLY A 268 -29.64 -7.01 11.10
CA GLY A 268 -28.83 -6.37 12.13
C GLY A 268 -29.67 -5.47 13.04
N LEU A 269 -29.28 -5.43 14.30
CA LEU A 269 -29.88 -4.56 15.31
C LEU A 269 -28.76 -3.86 16.10
N THR A 270 -28.91 -2.56 16.34
CA THR A 270 -28.02 -1.81 17.22
C THR A 270 -28.47 -1.95 18.67
N VAL A 271 -27.55 -2.30 19.55
CA VAL A 271 -27.75 -2.43 20.99
C VAL A 271 -26.71 -1.55 21.70
N GLU A 272 -27.18 -0.67 22.59
CA GLU A 272 -26.29 0.11 23.44
C GLU A 272 -25.77 -0.76 24.59
N HIS A 273 -24.48 -0.74 24.80
CA HIS A 273 -23.80 -1.45 25.89
C HIS A 273 -22.54 -0.72 26.32
N GLN A 274 -22.31 -0.65 27.63
CA GLN A 274 -21.08 -0.08 28.19
C GLN A 274 -20.06 -1.21 28.37
N LEU A 275 -18.86 -1.03 27.79
CA LEU A 275 -17.74 -1.96 27.88
C LEU A 275 -16.90 -1.72 29.14
#